data_9b5f34afaae80a8b6e81f9764e82d495
#
_entry.id   9b5f34afaae80a8b6e81f9764e82d495
#
_cell.length_a   1.000
_cell.length_b   1.000
_cell.length_c   1.000
_cell.angle_alpha   90.00
_cell.angle_beta   90.00
_cell.angle_gamma   90.00
#
_symmetry.space_group_name_H-M   'P 1'
#
loop_
_entity.id
_entity.type
_entity.pdbx_description
1 polymer ?
#
loop_
_entity_poly.entity_id
_entity_poly.type
_entity_poly.pdbx_seq_one_letter_code
_entity_poly.pdbx_strand_id
1 'polypeptide(L)'
;MLRFSSISLLALSCVTLLATKVLADELESVAGDIPLPIAEPHIDSASPMVSPQLLLSNYKIEILLLSVAVGLVASYFYGSRKNKELAMAWERPISDVLRANFSLVGDGGQVFEWDSAADILFYASGRRHCKFVQGHMVLRARQDAVALINDLAANTQEKVEIEVTLSDDESNGFVFAAVPRKRSKAIGRDRYDISTFTKVVTNDKVSPKVVIFSESADATTQLLDSGLGDTLADENSLLEELHVTDSPSEKPESHDF
;
A
#
# COMPACT_ATOMS: atom_id res chain seq x y z
N MET A 1 -14.13 -7.77 6.42
CA MET A 1 -14.19 -6.87 7.61
C MET A 1 -13.42 -5.62 7.23
N LEU A 2 -14.12 -4.55 6.81
CA LEU A 2 -13.54 -3.32 6.27
C LEU A 2 -12.78 -2.59 7.40
N ARG A 3 -11.47 -2.62 7.39
CA ARG A 3 -10.63 -1.71 8.17
C ARG A 3 -10.49 -0.40 7.40
N PHE A 4 -11.43 0.50 7.59
CA PHE A 4 -11.20 1.90 7.23
C PHE A 4 -10.00 2.40 8.04
N SER A 5 -9.00 2.94 7.35
CA SER A 5 -7.84 3.54 7.98
C SER A 5 -8.32 4.58 8.98
N SER A 6 -7.92 4.44 10.25
CA SER A 6 -8.31 5.32 11.36
C SER A 6 -7.97 6.81 11.11
N ILE A 7 -7.06 7.07 10.18
CA ILE A 7 -6.60 8.41 9.81
C ILE A 7 -7.60 9.11 8.90
N SER A 8 -8.22 8.39 7.95
CA SER A 8 -9.28 8.96 7.08
C SER A 8 -10.52 9.34 7.88
N LEU A 9 -10.87 8.54 8.90
CA LEU A 9 -11.96 8.84 9.83
C LEU A 9 -11.64 10.05 10.72
N LEU A 10 -10.40 10.20 11.17
CA LEU A 10 -9.96 11.34 11.97
C LEU A 10 -9.93 12.64 11.14
N ALA A 11 -9.47 12.60 9.91
CA ALA A 11 -9.48 13.77 9.02
C ALA A 11 -10.92 14.18 8.67
N LEU A 12 -11.79 13.23 8.38
CA LEU A 12 -13.22 13.51 8.12
C LEU A 12 -13.91 14.03 9.38
N SER A 13 -13.61 13.47 10.56
CA SER A 13 -14.11 13.93 11.86
C SER A 13 -13.62 15.33 12.21
N CYS A 14 -12.36 15.68 11.90
CA CYS A 14 -11.82 17.02 12.15
C CYS A 14 -12.47 18.07 11.25
N VAL A 15 -12.70 17.75 9.96
CA VAL A 15 -13.40 18.64 9.01
C VAL A 15 -14.86 18.84 9.41
N THR A 16 -15.56 17.77 9.85
CA THR A 16 -16.94 17.89 10.33
C THR A 16 -17.04 18.66 11.65
N LEU A 17 -16.08 18.49 12.58
CA LEU A 17 -16.04 19.23 13.85
C LEU A 17 -15.74 20.71 13.64
N LEU A 18 -14.85 21.06 12.69
CA LEU A 18 -14.60 22.45 12.32
C LEU A 18 -15.82 23.08 11.65
N ALA A 19 -16.49 22.37 10.74
CA ALA A 19 -17.69 22.84 10.08
C ALA A 19 -18.85 23.07 11.07
N THR A 20 -19.04 22.15 12.03
CA THR A 20 -20.09 22.31 13.06
C THR A 20 -19.79 23.44 14.04
N LYS A 21 -18.52 23.71 14.35
CA LYS A 21 -18.14 24.82 15.22
C LYS A 21 -18.35 26.17 14.57
N VAL A 22 -17.98 26.31 13.28
CA VAL A 22 -18.23 27.50 12.50
C VAL A 22 -19.74 27.75 12.32
N LEU A 23 -20.53 26.71 12.09
CA LEU A 23 -22.00 26.82 12.01
C LEU A 23 -22.63 27.22 13.34
N ALA A 24 -22.11 26.77 14.47
CA ALA A 24 -22.60 27.11 15.80
C ALA A 24 -22.31 28.57 16.14
N ASP A 25 -21.11 29.07 15.84
CA ASP A 25 -20.74 30.46 16.07
C ASP A 25 -21.56 31.43 15.19
N GLU A 26 -21.92 31.06 13.96
CA GLU A 26 -22.81 31.86 13.10
C GLU A 26 -24.26 31.84 13.58
N LEU A 27 -24.77 30.74 14.08
CA LEU A 27 -26.12 30.64 14.65
C LEU A 27 -26.26 31.45 15.94
N GLU A 28 -25.23 31.57 16.74
CA GLU A 28 -25.22 32.37 17.97
C GLU A 28 -25.16 33.88 17.66
N SER A 29 -24.49 34.27 16.57
CA SER A 29 -24.44 35.66 16.10
C SER A 29 -25.77 36.15 15.50
N VAL A 30 -26.59 35.26 14.93
CA VAL A 30 -27.88 35.57 14.31
C VAL A 30 -29.02 35.61 15.35
N ALA A 31 -28.85 34.94 16.50
CA ALA A 31 -29.88 34.90 17.55
C ALA A 31 -30.01 36.18 18.41
N GLY A 32 -29.07 37.13 18.25
CA GLY A 32 -28.96 38.32 19.11
C GLY A 32 -29.81 39.52 18.74
N ASP A 33 -30.33 39.65 17.51
CA ASP A 33 -31.05 40.84 17.05
C ASP A 33 -32.24 40.52 16.15
N ILE A 34 -33.38 40.23 16.73
CA ILE A 34 -34.66 40.28 16.01
C ILE A 34 -35.61 41.25 16.71
N PRO A 35 -35.75 42.49 16.26
CA PRO A 35 -36.93 43.26 16.47
C PRO A 35 -37.95 42.90 15.38
N LEU A 36 -39.09 42.36 15.78
CA LEU A 36 -40.24 42.14 14.90
C LEU A 36 -40.89 43.45 14.45
N PRO A 37 -40.98 43.72 13.16
CA PRO A 37 -42.08 44.51 12.61
C PRO A 37 -42.92 43.60 11.69
N ILE A 38 -44.18 43.51 12.02
CA ILE A 38 -45.25 43.03 11.16
C ILE A 38 -45.39 43.99 9.99
N ALA A 39 -44.97 43.59 8.79
CA ALA A 39 -45.30 44.24 7.53
C ALA A 39 -45.75 43.19 6.53
N GLU A 40 -46.91 43.45 5.90
CA GLU A 40 -47.58 42.59 4.94
C GLU A 40 -46.71 42.23 3.74
N PRO A 41 -46.91 41.04 3.13
CA PRO A 41 -46.08 40.58 2.01
C PRO A 41 -46.53 41.30 0.73
N HIS A 42 -45.73 42.23 0.27
CA HIS A 42 -45.75 42.69 -1.12
C HIS A 42 -45.02 41.60 -1.96
N ILE A 43 -45.81 40.83 -2.68
CA ILE A 43 -45.27 39.82 -3.63
C ILE A 43 -44.83 40.57 -4.90
N ASP A 44 -43.62 41.08 -4.91
CA ASP A 44 -42.95 41.44 -6.16
C ASP A 44 -42.24 40.18 -6.70
N SER A 45 -42.88 39.57 -7.71
CA SER A 45 -42.37 38.45 -8.49
C SER A 45 -41.28 38.85 -9.49
N ALA A 46 -40.14 39.26 -8.98
CA ALA A 46 -38.91 39.33 -9.75
C ALA A 46 -37.82 38.72 -8.85
N SER A 47 -37.50 37.44 -9.06
CA SER A 47 -36.32 36.85 -8.46
C SER A 47 -35.12 37.70 -8.84
N PRO A 48 -34.45 38.42 -7.92
CA PRO A 48 -33.23 39.11 -8.27
C PRO A 48 -32.22 38.05 -8.70
N MET A 49 -31.80 38.14 -9.98
CA MET A 49 -30.63 37.39 -10.41
C MET A 49 -29.47 37.87 -9.55
N VAL A 50 -29.17 37.09 -8.51
CA VAL A 50 -28.07 37.35 -7.59
C VAL A 50 -26.79 37.39 -8.41
N SER A 51 -26.16 38.57 -8.52
CA SER A 51 -24.95 38.70 -9.31
C SER A 51 -23.86 37.78 -8.74
N PRO A 52 -23.10 37.06 -9.59
CA PRO A 52 -22.05 36.13 -9.13
C PRO A 52 -21.04 36.79 -8.17
N GLN A 53 -20.85 38.11 -8.31
CA GLN A 53 -19.95 38.87 -7.45
C GLN A 53 -20.45 39.03 -6.01
N LEU A 54 -21.77 39.14 -5.81
CA LEU A 54 -22.39 39.18 -4.49
C LEU A 54 -22.33 37.84 -3.78
N LEU A 55 -22.51 36.72 -4.52
CA LEU A 55 -22.32 35.36 -4.00
C LEU A 55 -20.89 35.15 -3.57
N LEU A 56 -19.90 35.54 -4.39
CA LEU A 56 -18.49 35.39 -4.05
C LEU A 56 -18.07 36.24 -2.82
N SER A 57 -18.70 37.38 -2.59
CA SER A 57 -18.32 38.22 -1.45
C SER A 57 -18.92 37.78 -0.13
N ASN A 58 -20.13 37.22 -0.14
CA ASN A 58 -20.84 36.81 1.06
C ASN A 58 -20.54 35.36 1.51
N TYR A 59 -20.19 34.49 0.56
CA TYR A 59 -19.98 33.03 0.82
C TYR A 59 -18.56 32.60 0.52
N LYS A 60 -17.56 33.41 0.86
CA LYS A 60 -16.13 33.11 0.56
C LYS A 60 -15.66 31.83 1.22
N ILE A 61 -16.04 31.58 2.48
CA ILE A 61 -15.62 30.44 3.26
C ILE A 61 -16.29 29.15 2.75
N GLU A 62 -17.59 29.24 2.45
CA GLU A 62 -18.36 28.10 1.92
C GLU A 62 -17.87 27.70 0.53
N ILE A 63 -17.56 28.65 -0.33
CA ILE A 63 -16.99 28.39 -1.65
C ILE A 63 -15.61 27.78 -1.52
N LEU A 64 -14.79 28.26 -0.59
CA LEU A 64 -13.48 27.66 -0.31
C LEU A 64 -13.62 26.20 0.18
N LEU A 65 -14.49 25.94 1.16
CA LEU A 65 -14.75 24.58 1.67
C LEU A 65 -15.29 23.67 0.58
N LEU A 66 -16.22 24.15 -0.23
CA LEU A 66 -16.77 23.38 -1.35
C LEU A 66 -15.67 23.06 -2.38
N SER A 67 -14.80 24.01 -2.70
CA SER A 67 -13.70 23.80 -3.64
C SER A 67 -12.69 22.77 -3.12
N VAL A 68 -12.38 22.79 -1.83
CA VAL A 68 -11.54 21.77 -1.18
C VAL A 68 -12.22 20.40 -1.22
N ALA A 69 -13.51 20.32 -0.89
CA ALA A 69 -14.26 19.07 -0.95
C ALA A 69 -14.29 18.47 -2.37
N VAL A 70 -14.56 19.30 -3.38
CA VAL A 70 -14.51 18.87 -4.79
C VAL A 70 -13.11 18.42 -5.18
N GLY A 71 -12.07 19.12 -4.73
CA GLY A 71 -10.67 18.74 -4.96
C GLY A 71 -10.31 17.38 -4.37
N LEU A 72 -10.75 17.09 -3.13
CA LEU A 72 -10.55 15.80 -2.48
C LEU A 72 -11.28 14.67 -3.21
N VAL A 73 -12.52 14.89 -3.64
CA VAL A 73 -13.29 13.92 -4.42
C VAL A 73 -12.62 13.64 -5.77
N ALA A 74 -12.18 14.68 -6.46
CA ALA A 74 -11.47 14.55 -7.75
C ALA A 74 -10.14 13.78 -7.57
N SER A 75 -9.39 14.09 -6.51
CA SER A 75 -8.15 13.38 -6.15
C SER A 75 -8.40 11.89 -5.89
N TYR A 76 -9.49 11.55 -5.19
CA TYR A 76 -9.89 10.17 -4.94
C TYR A 76 -10.11 9.39 -6.25
N PHE A 77 -10.94 9.92 -7.14
CA PHE A 77 -11.22 9.24 -8.40
C PHE A 77 -9.99 9.12 -9.30
N TYR A 78 -9.20 10.19 -9.40
CA TYR A 78 -7.97 10.18 -10.19
C TYR A 78 -6.95 9.17 -9.63
N GLY A 79 -6.70 9.20 -8.31
CA GLY A 79 -5.74 8.32 -7.65
C GLY A 79 -6.14 6.85 -7.74
N SER A 80 -7.41 6.53 -7.46
CA SER A 80 -7.94 5.17 -7.55
C SER A 80 -7.86 4.63 -8.99
N ARG A 81 -8.21 5.46 -10.00
CA ARG A 81 -8.08 5.07 -11.40
C ARG A 81 -6.64 4.78 -11.79
N LYS A 82 -5.70 5.63 -11.35
CA LYS A 82 -4.27 5.44 -11.64
C LYS A 82 -3.70 4.18 -11.01
N ASN A 83 -4.07 3.89 -9.76
CA ASN A 83 -3.68 2.64 -9.09
C ASN A 83 -4.25 1.41 -9.81
N LYS A 84 -5.50 1.50 -10.27
CA LYS A 84 -6.11 0.43 -11.04
C LYS A 84 -5.41 0.17 -12.38
N GLU A 85 -5.01 1.21 -13.09
CA GLU A 85 -4.23 1.09 -14.34
C GLU A 85 -2.88 0.40 -14.10
N LEU A 86 -2.17 0.78 -13.04
CA LEU A 86 -0.90 0.16 -12.65
C LEU A 86 -1.09 -1.32 -12.30
N ALA A 87 -2.06 -1.64 -11.46
CA ALA A 87 -2.34 -3.01 -11.06
C ALA A 87 -2.71 -3.90 -12.26
N MET A 88 -3.55 -3.42 -13.17
CA MET A 88 -3.91 -4.16 -14.39
C MET A 88 -2.70 -4.41 -15.33
N ALA A 89 -1.73 -3.49 -15.35
CA ALA A 89 -0.50 -3.69 -16.09
C ALA A 89 0.35 -4.84 -15.54
N TRP A 90 0.31 -5.04 -14.23
CA TRP A 90 1.00 -6.13 -13.52
C TRP A 90 0.19 -7.44 -13.53
N GLU A 91 -1.13 -7.36 -13.53
CA GLU A 91 -2.02 -8.53 -13.47
C GLU A 91 -1.76 -9.51 -14.62
N ARG A 92 -1.62 -9.00 -15.85
CA ARG A 92 -1.45 -9.86 -17.03
C ARG A 92 -0.23 -10.77 -16.93
N PRO A 93 1.02 -10.26 -16.78
CA PRO A 93 2.19 -11.11 -16.73
C PRO A 93 2.18 -12.04 -15.50
N ILE A 94 1.69 -11.58 -14.35
CA ILE A 94 1.57 -12.42 -13.15
C ILE A 94 0.55 -13.53 -13.37
N SER A 95 -0.62 -13.21 -13.92
CA SER A 95 -1.69 -14.18 -14.21
C SER A 95 -1.20 -15.28 -15.13
N ASP A 96 -0.47 -14.95 -16.20
CA ASP A 96 0.06 -15.92 -17.14
C ASP A 96 1.04 -16.89 -16.46
N VAL A 97 1.95 -16.37 -15.63
CA VAL A 97 2.91 -17.18 -14.87
C VAL A 97 2.19 -18.07 -13.85
N LEU A 98 1.24 -17.51 -13.08
CA LEU A 98 0.52 -18.28 -12.08
C LEU A 98 -0.32 -19.39 -12.72
N ARG A 99 -1.08 -19.10 -13.77
CA ARG A 99 -1.91 -20.08 -14.47
C ARG A 99 -1.10 -21.18 -15.17
N ALA A 100 0.11 -20.87 -15.63
CA ALA A 100 1.01 -21.86 -16.19
C ALA A 100 1.58 -22.84 -15.13
N ASN A 101 1.65 -22.40 -13.86
CA ASN A 101 2.33 -23.17 -12.80
C ASN A 101 1.40 -23.73 -11.74
N PHE A 102 0.20 -23.18 -11.56
CA PHE A 102 -0.75 -23.55 -10.50
C PHE A 102 -2.11 -23.94 -11.10
N SER A 103 -2.75 -24.94 -10.53
CA SER A 103 -4.07 -25.37 -10.98
C SER A 103 -5.22 -24.53 -10.46
N LEU A 104 -5.02 -23.86 -9.33
CA LEU A 104 -5.99 -22.94 -8.73
C LEU A 104 -5.34 -21.56 -8.60
N VAL A 105 -5.92 -20.56 -9.25
CA VAL A 105 -5.41 -19.18 -9.23
C VAL A 105 -6.55 -18.20 -8.99
N GLY A 106 -6.46 -17.44 -7.92
CA GLY A 106 -7.46 -16.46 -7.52
C GLY A 106 -8.79 -17.07 -7.11
N ASP A 107 -9.81 -16.23 -7.04
CA ASP A 107 -11.19 -16.63 -6.78
C ASP A 107 -12.09 -16.21 -7.96
N GLY A 108 -13.00 -17.12 -8.36
CA GLY A 108 -13.99 -16.84 -9.41
C GLY A 108 -13.45 -16.39 -10.76
N GLY A 109 -12.15 -16.68 -11.06
CA GLY A 109 -11.48 -16.30 -12.30
C GLY A 109 -10.75 -14.95 -12.24
N GLN A 110 -10.88 -14.20 -11.18
CA GLN A 110 -10.09 -12.99 -10.89
C GLN A 110 -8.82 -13.41 -10.15
N VAL A 111 -7.66 -12.91 -10.63
CA VAL A 111 -6.36 -13.19 -10.02
C VAL A 111 -6.08 -12.23 -8.88
N PHE A 112 -6.45 -10.97 -9.07
CA PHE A 112 -6.23 -9.90 -8.11
C PHE A 112 -7.49 -9.61 -7.30
N GLU A 113 -7.36 -9.65 -5.99
CA GLU A 113 -8.37 -9.22 -5.03
C GLU A 113 -7.98 -7.85 -4.45
N TRP A 114 -8.91 -6.91 -4.49
CA TRP A 114 -8.71 -5.56 -4.01
C TRP A 114 -9.13 -5.46 -2.53
N ASP A 115 -8.15 -5.36 -1.64
CA ASP A 115 -8.41 -5.06 -0.22
C ASP A 115 -8.69 -3.56 -0.03
N SER A 116 -7.97 -2.72 -0.73
CA SER A 116 -8.20 -1.26 -0.80
C SER A 116 -7.90 -0.71 -2.18
N ALA A 117 -8.03 0.60 -2.38
CA ALA A 117 -7.64 1.26 -3.64
C ALA A 117 -6.11 1.33 -3.86
N ALA A 118 -5.32 0.89 -2.88
CA ALA A 118 -3.85 0.87 -2.93
C ALA A 118 -3.25 -0.50 -2.59
N ASP A 119 -4.05 -1.42 -2.02
CA ASP A 119 -3.60 -2.74 -1.58
C ASP A 119 -4.31 -3.83 -2.37
N ILE A 120 -3.52 -4.71 -2.97
CA ILE A 120 -4.00 -5.76 -3.83
C ILE A 120 -3.37 -7.07 -3.39
N LEU A 121 -4.19 -8.09 -3.26
CA LEU A 121 -3.78 -9.43 -2.90
C LEU A 121 -3.96 -10.36 -4.09
N PHE A 122 -3.12 -11.38 -4.19
CA PHE A 122 -3.33 -12.50 -5.08
C PHE A 122 -2.90 -13.81 -4.44
N TYR A 123 -3.54 -14.89 -4.86
CA TYR A 123 -3.34 -16.21 -4.29
C TYR A 123 -3.33 -17.27 -5.38
N ALA A 124 -2.46 -18.27 -5.23
CA ALA A 124 -2.43 -19.44 -6.10
C ALA A 124 -2.04 -20.70 -5.33
N SER A 125 -2.60 -21.84 -5.70
CA SER A 125 -2.30 -23.14 -5.10
C SER A 125 -2.46 -24.29 -6.10
N GLY A 126 -2.23 -25.51 -5.63
CA GLY A 126 -2.41 -26.71 -6.45
C GLY A 126 -1.20 -27.04 -7.34
N ARG A 127 -0.01 -26.61 -6.96
CA ARG A 127 1.26 -27.06 -7.52
C ARG A 127 1.87 -28.14 -6.63
N ARG A 128 2.51 -29.15 -7.24
CA ARG A 128 3.28 -30.16 -6.52
C ARG A 128 4.42 -29.49 -5.76
N HIS A 129 4.69 -29.94 -4.52
CA HIS A 129 5.73 -29.44 -3.63
C HIS A 129 5.57 -27.97 -3.17
N CYS A 130 4.42 -27.34 -3.45
CA CYS A 130 4.09 -26.00 -3.01
C CYS A 130 2.68 -25.99 -2.42
N LYS A 131 2.54 -25.55 -1.17
CA LYS A 131 1.23 -25.42 -0.52
C LYS A 131 0.43 -24.31 -1.19
N PHE A 132 1.00 -23.12 -1.21
CA PHE A 132 0.40 -21.96 -1.84
C PHE A 132 1.43 -20.87 -2.14
N VAL A 133 1.02 -19.95 -2.97
CA VAL A 133 1.68 -18.67 -3.21
C VAL A 133 0.68 -17.58 -2.89
N GLN A 134 1.09 -16.62 -2.10
CA GLN A 134 0.34 -15.39 -1.89
C GLN A 134 1.21 -14.19 -2.22
N GLY A 135 0.59 -13.17 -2.76
CA GLY A 135 1.27 -11.92 -3.05
C GLY A 135 0.48 -10.74 -2.55
N HIS A 136 1.21 -9.73 -2.10
CA HIS A 136 0.68 -8.47 -1.63
C HIS A 136 1.36 -7.33 -2.38
N MET A 137 0.59 -6.62 -3.19
CA MET A 137 1.05 -5.45 -3.91
C MET A 137 0.58 -4.20 -3.16
N VAL A 138 1.54 -3.42 -2.69
CA VAL A 138 1.30 -2.15 -1.97
C VAL A 138 1.66 -1.00 -2.89
N LEU A 139 0.65 -0.26 -3.34
CA LEU A 139 0.79 0.95 -4.13
C LEU A 139 0.74 2.18 -3.23
N ARG A 140 1.17 3.32 -3.75
CA ARG A 140 0.97 4.59 -3.05
C ARG A 140 -0.51 4.91 -2.93
N ALA A 141 -0.92 5.44 -1.80
CA ALA A 141 -2.31 5.81 -1.52
C ALA A 141 -2.73 7.09 -2.26
N ARG A 142 -2.65 7.08 -3.61
CA ARG A 142 -2.93 8.24 -4.48
C ARG A 142 -4.36 8.76 -4.37
N GLN A 143 -5.28 7.92 -3.89
CA GLN A 143 -6.68 8.26 -3.65
C GLN A 143 -6.88 9.08 -2.36
N ASP A 144 -5.91 9.08 -1.46
CA ASP A 144 -5.95 9.84 -0.20
C ASP A 144 -4.88 10.93 -0.24
N ALA A 145 -5.32 12.18 -0.33
CA ALA A 145 -4.42 13.32 -0.44
C ALA A 145 -3.51 13.48 0.79
N VAL A 146 -3.98 13.13 1.99
CA VAL A 146 -3.19 13.19 3.23
C VAL A 146 -2.15 12.08 3.26
N ALA A 147 -2.56 10.85 2.92
CA ALA A 147 -1.64 9.73 2.84
C ALA A 147 -0.59 9.95 1.74
N LEU A 148 -0.97 10.53 0.60
CA LEU A 148 -0.04 10.85 -0.48
C LEU A 148 1.04 11.86 -0.04
N ILE A 149 0.68 12.88 0.73
CA ILE A 149 1.65 13.85 1.28
C ILE A 149 2.62 13.14 2.25
N ASN A 150 2.10 12.27 3.11
CA ASN A 150 2.93 11.48 4.03
C ASN A 150 3.86 10.51 3.28
N ASP A 151 3.37 9.83 2.25
CA ASP A 151 4.17 8.93 1.41
C ASP A 151 5.28 9.67 0.67
N LEU A 152 5.00 10.87 0.17
CA LEU A 152 6.00 11.72 -0.46
C LEU A 152 7.06 12.20 0.54
N ALA A 153 6.65 12.57 1.76
CA ALA A 153 7.56 13.02 2.82
C ALA A 153 8.44 11.86 3.34
N ALA A 154 7.86 10.66 3.49
CA ALA A 154 8.55 9.44 3.93
C ALA A 154 9.33 8.74 2.79
N ASN A 155 9.20 9.22 1.55
CA ASN A 155 9.73 8.57 0.35
C ASN A 155 9.35 7.09 0.25
N THR A 156 8.09 6.77 0.59
CA THR A 156 7.53 5.41 0.54
C THR A 156 7.54 4.91 -0.91
N GLN A 157 8.10 3.73 -1.12
CA GLN A 157 8.15 3.10 -2.45
C GLN A 157 7.02 2.09 -2.59
N GLU A 158 6.57 1.92 -3.84
CA GLU A 158 5.63 0.87 -4.20
C GLU A 158 6.37 -0.46 -4.20
N LYS A 159 5.76 -1.51 -3.66
CA LYS A 159 6.39 -2.82 -3.55
C LYS A 159 5.40 -3.94 -3.84
N VAL A 160 5.94 -5.04 -4.31
CA VAL A 160 5.24 -6.32 -4.43
C VAL A 160 5.96 -7.32 -3.56
N GLU A 161 5.27 -7.89 -2.60
CA GLU A 161 5.75 -8.95 -1.73
C GLU A 161 5.12 -10.26 -2.19
N ILE A 162 5.94 -11.27 -2.45
CA ILE A 162 5.47 -12.59 -2.88
C ILE A 162 5.99 -13.60 -1.87
N GLU A 163 5.09 -14.31 -1.22
CA GLU A 163 5.40 -15.40 -0.31
C GLU A 163 5.03 -16.73 -0.96
N VAL A 164 5.99 -17.65 -0.96
CA VAL A 164 5.82 -19.01 -1.50
C VAL A 164 6.02 -19.99 -0.36
N THR A 165 4.95 -20.66 0.04
CA THR A 165 5.01 -21.69 1.08
C THR A 165 5.18 -23.07 0.45
N LEU A 166 6.32 -23.70 0.74
CA LEU A 166 6.62 -25.06 0.27
C LEU A 166 5.92 -26.12 1.13
N SER A 167 5.82 -27.34 0.62
CA SER A 167 5.31 -28.48 1.37
C SER A 167 6.33 -28.95 2.42
N ASP A 168 5.85 -29.37 3.59
CA ASP A 168 6.71 -29.72 4.73
C ASP A 168 7.67 -30.88 4.43
N ASP A 169 7.31 -31.77 3.50
CA ASP A 169 8.14 -32.93 3.09
C ASP A 169 9.37 -32.52 2.25
N GLU A 170 9.43 -31.27 1.78
CA GLU A 170 10.46 -30.79 0.84
C GLU A 170 11.42 -29.76 1.47
N SER A 171 11.17 -29.34 2.69
CA SER A 171 12.04 -28.39 3.39
C SER A 171 13.28 -29.10 3.95
N ASN A 172 14.38 -29.04 3.22
CA ASN A 172 15.67 -29.63 3.62
C ASN A 172 16.52 -28.65 4.44
N GLY A 173 15.93 -27.88 5.33
CA GLY A 173 16.67 -27.00 6.23
C GLY A 173 17.70 -26.13 5.52
N PHE A 174 17.28 -25.07 4.83
CA PHE A 174 18.20 -24.19 4.13
C PHE A 174 17.79 -22.73 4.29
N VAL A 175 18.73 -21.92 4.80
CA VAL A 175 18.54 -20.48 4.91
C VAL A 175 19.41 -19.76 3.89
N PHE A 176 18.76 -18.96 3.04
CA PHE A 176 19.41 -18.15 2.02
C PHE A 176 18.73 -16.78 1.94
N ALA A 177 19.52 -15.73 1.85
CA ALA A 177 19.00 -14.40 1.60
C ALA A 177 19.91 -13.60 0.67
N ALA A 178 19.32 -12.97 -0.34
CA ALA A 178 19.98 -12.01 -1.19
C ALA A 178 19.33 -10.63 -0.92
N VAL A 179 20.11 -9.70 -0.37
CA VAL A 179 19.60 -8.42 0.13
C VAL A 179 20.45 -7.25 -0.35
N PRO A 180 19.88 -6.04 -0.50
CA PRO A 180 20.63 -4.87 -0.86
C PRO A 180 21.72 -4.56 0.19
N ARG A 181 22.93 -4.25 -0.27
CA ARG A 181 24.08 -3.94 0.61
C ARG A 181 23.77 -2.85 1.64
N LYS A 182 22.94 -1.87 1.29
CA LYS A 182 22.54 -0.78 2.20
C LYS A 182 21.74 -1.30 3.42
N ARG A 183 20.95 -2.36 3.24
CA ARG A 183 20.09 -2.94 4.28
C ARG A 183 20.70 -4.18 4.94
N SER A 184 21.78 -4.74 4.39
CA SER A 184 22.35 -6.03 4.82
C SER A 184 22.71 -6.08 6.30
N LYS A 185 23.26 -4.99 6.86
CA LYS A 185 23.64 -4.93 8.28
C LYS A 185 22.42 -4.93 9.23
N ALA A 186 21.33 -4.25 8.82
CA ALA A 186 20.11 -4.22 9.60
C ALA A 186 19.43 -5.59 9.55
N ILE A 187 19.23 -6.14 8.35
CA ILE A 187 18.60 -7.45 8.13
C ILE A 187 19.37 -8.56 8.81
N GLY A 188 20.70 -8.60 8.67
CA GLY A 188 21.55 -9.61 9.31
C GLY A 188 21.58 -9.55 10.83
N ARG A 189 21.14 -8.45 11.45
CA ARG A 189 21.02 -8.32 12.91
C ARG A 189 19.59 -8.59 13.38
N ASP A 190 18.61 -8.10 12.64
CA ASP A 190 17.22 -8.05 13.11
C ASP A 190 16.48 -9.38 12.84
N ARG A 191 16.94 -10.18 11.86
CA ARG A 191 16.38 -11.50 11.56
C ARG A 191 17.17 -12.61 12.22
N TYR A 192 16.50 -13.37 13.09
CA TYR A 192 17.12 -14.45 13.86
C TYR A 192 17.68 -15.59 12.99
N ASP A 193 16.94 -16.02 11.99
CA ASP A 193 17.34 -17.08 11.06
C ASP A 193 18.62 -16.72 10.30
N ILE A 194 18.71 -15.49 9.77
CA ILE A 194 19.90 -15.01 9.06
C ILE A 194 21.08 -14.87 10.01
N SER A 195 20.88 -14.27 11.19
CA SER A 195 21.96 -14.03 12.16
C SER A 195 22.56 -15.30 12.74
N THR A 196 21.73 -16.36 12.86
CA THR A 196 22.11 -17.61 13.54
C THR A 196 22.66 -18.64 12.60
N PHE A 197 22.03 -18.82 11.43
CA PHE A 197 22.33 -19.95 10.55
C PHE A 197 23.17 -19.59 9.33
N THR A 198 23.31 -18.29 8.99
CA THR A 198 23.97 -17.91 7.74
C THR A 198 25.32 -17.22 7.93
N LYS A 199 26.10 -17.25 6.87
CA LYS A 199 27.33 -16.47 6.71
C LYS A 199 27.26 -15.66 5.43
N VAL A 200 27.98 -14.52 5.41
CA VAL A 200 28.11 -13.72 4.19
C VAL A 200 28.95 -14.47 3.17
N VAL A 201 28.35 -14.69 2.01
CA VAL A 201 29.03 -15.35 0.87
C VAL A 201 29.27 -14.29 -0.21
N THR A 202 30.49 -14.23 -0.71
CA THR A 202 30.84 -13.38 -1.85
C THR A 202 30.92 -14.24 -3.10
N ASN A 203 30.22 -13.84 -4.15
CA ASN A 203 30.24 -14.53 -5.44
C ASN A 203 30.36 -13.50 -6.57
N ASP A 204 31.25 -13.75 -7.52
CA ASP A 204 31.53 -12.84 -8.65
C ASP A 204 30.37 -12.77 -9.66
N LYS A 205 29.42 -13.71 -9.60
CA LYS A 205 28.22 -13.75 -10.47
C LYS A 205 27.12 -12.77 -10.04
N VAL A 206 27.29 -12.08 -8.91
CA VAL A 206 26.25 -11.23 -8.32
C VAL A 206 26.72 -9.77 -8.29
N SER A 207 25.80 -8.85 -8.52
CA SER A 207 26.09 -7.42 -8.44
C SER A 207 26.71 -7.04 -7.09
N PRO A 208 27.75 -6.18 -7.05
CA PRO A 208 28.34 -5.68 -5.81
C PRO A 208 27.37 -4.90 -4.92
N LYS A 209 26.18 -4.55 -5.45
CA LYS A 209 25.09 -3.88 -4.70
C LYS A 209 24.30 -4.84 -3.81
N VAL A 210 24.41 -6.15 -4.06
CA VAL A 210 23.72 -7.22 -3.31
C VAL A 210 24.70 -7.92 -2.38
N VAL A 211 24.22 -8.35 -1.21
CA VAL A 211 24.94 -9.19 -0.26
C VAL A 211 24.17 -10.50 -0.11
N ILE A 212 24.89 -11.60 -0.23
CA ILE A 212 24.32 -12.93 -0.04
C ILE A 212 24.63 -13.41 1.37
N PHE A 213 23.62 -13.86 2.06
CA PHE A 213 23.68 -14.63 3.29
C PHE A 213 23.28 -16.06 2.97
N SER A 214 24.06 -17.03 3.36
CA SER A 214 23.74 -18.43 3.09
C SER A 214 24.32 -19.36 4.14
N GLU A 215 23.61 -20.44 4.39
CA GLU A 215 24.04 -21.53 5.27
C GLU A 215 25.03 -22.46 4.56
N SER A 216 24.80 -22.75 3.27
CA SER A 216 25.59 -23.68 2.47
C SER A 216 26.14 -23.01 1.19
N ALA A 217 27.45 -23.08 0.99
CA ALA A 217 28.11 -22.56 -0.21
C ALA A 217 27.72 -23.37 -1.47
N ASP A 218 27.58 -24.68 -1.33
CA ASP A 218 27.25 -25.56 -2.46
C ASP A 218 25.82 -25.34 -2.95
N ALA A 219 24.85 -25.25 -2.02
CA ALA A 219 23.47 -24.92 -2.34
C ALA A 219 23.35 -23.52 -2.96
N THR A 220 24.13 -22.56 -2.46
CA THR A 220 24.20 -21.21 -3.03
C THR A 220 24.68 -21.24 -4.48
N THR A 221 25.71 -22.01 -4.78
CA THR A 221 26.23 -22.11 -6.14
C THR A 221 25.19 -22.70 -7.09
N GLN A 222 24.52 -23.78 -6.69
CA GLN A 222 23.45 -24.39 -7.48
C GLN A 222 22.29 -23.44 -7.72
N LEU A 223 21.89 -22.68 -6.68
CA LEU A 223 20.80 -21.72 -6.77
C LEU A 223 21.16 -20.55 -7.72
N LEU A 224 22.38 -20.05 -7.65
CA LEU A 224 22.83 -19.00 -8.56
C LEU A 224 22.97 -19.50 -10.00
N ASP A 225 23.36 -20.74 -10.19
CA ASP A 225 23.52 -21.35 -11.52
C ASP A 225 22.16 -21.69 -12.17
N SER A 226 21.08 -21.76 -11.40
CA SER A 226 19.72 -22.00 -11.90
C SER A 226 19.06 -20.79 -12.59
N GLY A 227 19.78 -19.67 -12.76
CA GLY A 227 19.31 -18.43 -13.38
C GLY A 227 19.07 -17.28 -12.38
N LEU A 228 19.07 -17.56 -11.08
CA LEU A 228 18.97 -16.50 -10.06
C LEU A 228 20.17 -15.56 -10.12
N GLY A 229 21.37 -16.10 -10.41
CA GLY A 229 22.59 -15.32 -10.54
C GLY A 229 22.47 -14.21 -11.60
N ASP A 230 21.89 -14.51 -12.76
CA ASP A 230 21.69 -13.54 -13.83
C ASP A 230 20.70 -12.44 -13.41
N THR A 231 19.65 -12.81 -12.68
CA THR A 231 18.66 -11.84 -12.14
C THR A 231 19.28 -10.91 -11.09
N LEU A 232 20.16 -11.45 -10.22
CA LEU A 232 20.86 -10.67 -9.19
C LEU A 232 22.04 -9.88 -9.73
N ALA A 233 22.56 -10.24 -10.90
CA ALA A 233 23.61 -9.49 -11.61
C ALA A 233 23.04 -8.27 -12.35
N ASP A 234 21.79 -8.35 -12.80
CA ASP A 234 21.14 -7.27 -13.55
C ASP A 234 20.87 -6.07 -12.63
N GLU A 235 21.51 -4.94 -12.94
CA GLU A 235 21.33 -3.70 -12.20
C GLU A 235 19.93 -3.06 -12.35
N ASN A 236 19.19 -3.47 -13.38
CA ASN A 236 17.82 -3.03 -13.65
C ASN A 236 16.78 -4.04 -13.13
N SER A 237 17.22 -5.09 -12.44
CA SER A 237 16.31 -6.06 -11.84
C SER A 237 15.35 -5.39 -10.86
N LEU A 238 14.08 -5.75 -10.93
CA LEU A 238 13.05 -5.34 -9.98
C LEU A 238 13.11 -6.13 -8.68
N LEU A 239 13.93 -7.20 -8.63
CA LEU A 239 14.11 -7.99 -7.42
C LEU A 239 14.98 -7.23 -6.42
N GLU A 240 14.37 -6.73 -5.36
CA GLU A 240 15.09 -6.04 -4.29
C GLU A 240 15.62 -7.01 -3.23
N GLU A 241 14.81 -7.96 -2.80
CA GLU A 241 15.14 -8.88 -1.72
C GLU A 241 14.58 -10.26 -2.03
N LEU A 242 15.39 -11.29 -1.84
CA LEU A 242 14.97 -12.67 -1.87
C LEU A 242 15.37 -13.31 -0.55
N HIS A 243 14.41 -13.95 0.11
CA HIS A 243 14.64 -14.67 1.35
C HIS A 243 14.00 -16.05 1.27
N VAL A 244 14.79 -17.08 1.52
CA VAL A 244 14.39 -18.48 1.58
C VAL A 244 14.78 -18.99 2.95
N THR A 245 13.82 -19.49 3.71
CA THR A 245 14.06 -20.01 5.06
C THR A 245 13.05 -21.10 5.40
N ASP A 246 13.48 -22.05 6.19
CA ASP A 246 12.64 -23.03 6.87
C ASP A 246 12.55 -22.77 8.39
N SER A 247 13.28 -21.77 8.85
CA SER A 247 13.41 -21.42 10.26
C SER A 247 12.63 -20.14 10.59
N PRO A 248 12.12 -20.00 11.81
CA PRO A 248 11.41 -18.78 12.19
C PRO A 248 12.32 -17.55 12.11
N SER A 249 11.82 -16.47 11.51
CA SER A 249 12.54 -15.22 11.37
C SER A 249 12.69 -14.46 12.69
N GLU A 250 11.81 -14.73 13.65
CA GLU A 250 11.85 -14.20 15.02
C GLU A 250 12.46 -15.21 15.98
N LYS A 251 13.17 -14.71 16.99
CA LYS A 251 13.74 -15.57 18.04
C LYS A 251 12.60 -16.28 18.76
N PRO A 252 12.61 -17.63 18.85
CA PRO A 252 11.60 -18.35 19.61
C PRO A 252 11.65 -17.88 21.06
N GLU A 253 10.48 -17.52 21.61
CA GLU A 253 10.36 -17.17 23.03
C GLU A 253 10.80 -18.39 23.86
N SER A 254 11.81 -18.19 24.70
CA SER A 254 12.19 -19.20 25.68
C SER A 254 11.06 -19.28 26.70
N HIS A 255 10.19 -20.29 26.56
CA HIS A 255 9.35 -20.68 27.68
C HIS A 255 10.28 -21.31 28.73
N ASP A 256 10.73 -20.50 29.68
CA ASP A 256 11.36 -21.01 30.88
C ASP A 256 10.29 -21.80 31.63
N PHE A 257 10.48 -23.11 31.71
CA PHE A 257 9.69 -24.03 32.52
C PHE A 257 10.22 -24.00 33.95
#